data_f1e14dab0f43f5b8f66cf5fe926a1343
#
_entry.id   f1e14dab0f43f5b8f66cf5fe926a1343
#
_cell.length_a   1.000
_cell.length_b   1.000
_cell.length_c   1.000
_cell.angle_alpha   90.00
_cell.angle_beta   90.00
_cell.angle_gamma   90.00
#
_symmetry.space_group_name_H-M   'P 1'
#
loop_
_entity.id
_entity.type
_entity.pdbx_description
1 polymer ?
#
loop_
_entity_poly.entity_id
_entity_poly.type
_entity_poly.pdbx_seq_one_letter_code
_entity_poly.pdbx_strand_id
1 'polypeptide(L)'
;RNLSTRTKPDGGALASVVERFVSQAHRSAEERSVPTGQVIRERLEHFEELTGGFEFAEVIRRYWEAHETHDDDLKSSVLRWLRGEFATRTDARKALGVRTIIDDAGVYDHLKLMSAFVREAGYKGLLVGLDEMVNLYKLTSSQARNANYEQILRILNDVLQGSAEGIGFLLGGTPEFLMNTRRGLYSYEALQSRLAENSFARDGLVDLSGPVVR
;
A
#
# COMPACT_ATOMS: atom_id res chain seq x y z
N ARG A 1 -0.56 0.73 9.23
CA ARG A 1 -0.12 -0.19 10.29
C ARG A 1 -1.10 -1.32 10.57
N ASN A 2 -2.38 -1.15 10.28
CA ASN A 2 -3.40 -2.15 10.59
C ASN A 2 -4.06 -2.64 9.28
N LEU A 3 -3.69 -3.84 8.84
CA LEU A 3 -4.32 -4.48 7.70
C LEU A 3 -5.49 -5.34 8.19
N SER A 4 -6.67 -5.12 7.61
CA SER A 4 -7.90 -5.85 7.91
C SER A 4 -8.39 -6.61 6.69
N THR A 5 -9.13 -7.69 6.91
CA THR A 5 -9.87 -8.42 5.88
C THR A 5 -11.31 -8.63 6.36
N ARG A 6 -12.20 -9.08 5.48
CA ARG A 6 -13.59 -9.40 5.88
C ARG A 6 -13.66 -10.43 7.02
N THR A 7 -12.69 -11.34 7.12
CA THR A 7 -12.62 -12.36 8.17
C THR A 7 -11.84 -11.94 9.41
N LYS A 8 -11.09 -10.84 9.33
CA LYS A 8 -10.33 -10.21 10.42
C LYS A 8 -10.55 -8.69 10.38
N PRO A 9 -11.75 -8.19 10.74
CA PRO A 9 -12.10 -6.77 10.61
C PRO A 9 -11.31 -5.88 11.60
N ASP A 10 -10.93 -6.42 12.75
CA ASP A 10 -10.23 -5.69 13.81
C ASP A 10 -8.73 -5.50 13.53
N GLY A 11 -8.23 -5.99 12.37
CA GLY A 11 -6.84 -5.86 11.95
C GLY A 11 -6.00 -7.09 12.22
N GLY A 12 -4.67 -6.92 12.08
CA GLY A 12 -3.71 -8.03 12.26
C GLY A 12 -3.72 -9.05 11.12
N ALA A 13 -4.35 -8.74 9.99
CA ALA A 13 -4.50 -9.68 8.88
C ALA A 13 -3.20 -9.90 8.06
N LEU A 14 -2.15 -9.09 8.26
CA LEU A 14 -0.94 -9.16 7.44
C LEU A 14 -0.30 -10.56 7.45
N ALA A 15 -0.10 -11.13 8.64
CA ALA A 15 0.43 -12.49 8.76
C ALA A 15 -0.40 -13.49 7.98
N SER A 16 -1.74 -13.43 8.11
CA SER A 16 -2.65 -14.34 7.39
C SER A 16 -2.63 -14.16 5.87
N VAL A 17 -2.35 -12.93 5.39
CA VAL A 17 -2.17 -12.66 3.95
C VAL A 17 -0.88 -13.31 3.46
N VAL A 18 0.24 -13.15 4.17
CA VAL A 18 1.53 -13.75 3.79
C VAL A 18 1.43 -15.28 3.86
N GLU A 19 0.84 -15.83 4.92
CA GLU A 19 0.62 -17.28 5.07
C GLU A 19 -0.26 -17.85 3.96
N ARG A 20 -1.29 -17.12 3.56
CA ARG A 20 -2.14 -17.54 2.43
C ARG A 20 -1.37 -17.58 1.12
N PHE A 21 -0.50 -16.60 0.85
CA PHE A 21 0.37 -16.59 -0.32
C PHE A 21 1.29 -17.82 -0.33
N VAL A 22 1.97 -18.10 0.79
CA VAL A 22 2.87 -19.26 0.93
C VAL A 22 2.10 -20.57 0.75
N SER A 23 0.93 -20.71 1.38
CA SER A 23 0.09 -21.92 1.26
C SER A 23 -0.43 -22.15 -0.17
N GLN A 24 -0.72 -21.09 -0.91
CA GLN A 24 -1.11 -21.21 -2.32
C GLN A 24 0.07 -21.58 -3.21
N ALA A 25 1.27 -21.02 -2.93
CA ALA A 25 2.48 -21.40 -3.63
C ALA A 25 2.82 -22.87 -3.41
N HIS A 26 2.68 -23.36 -2.18
CA HIS A 26 2.89 -24.77 -1.83
C HIS A 26 1.96 -25.71 -2.61
N ARG A 27 0.65 -25.43 -2.61
CA ARG A 27 -0.32 -26.22 -3.41
C ARG A 27 0.02 -26.22 -4.89
N SER A 28 0.34 -25.06 -5.46
CA SER A 28 0.72 -24.96 -6.86
C SER A 28 2.01 -25.72 -7.17
N ALA A 29 2.95 -25.79 -6.22
CA ALA A 29 4.18 -26.58 -6.33
C ALA A 29 3.89 -28.10 -6.34
N GLU A 30 3.00 -28.57 -5.47
CA GLU A 30 2.55 -29.96 -5.44
C GLU A 30 1.87 -30.36 -6.76
N GLU A 31 0.91 -29.54 -7.24
CA GLU A 31 0.20 -29.78 -8.50
C GLU A 31 1.14 -29.84 -9.71
N ARG A 32 2.18 -29.03 -9.72
CA ARG A 32 3.19 -28.95 -10.80
C ARG A 32 4.38 -29.89 -10.61
N SER A 33 4.48 -30.57 -9.46
CA SER A 33 5.63 -31.41 -9.08
C SER A 33 6.97 -30.66 -9.15
N VAL A 34 7.01 -29.42 -8.65
CA VAL A 34 8.20 -28.56 -8.59
C VAL A 34 8.45 -28.08 -7.15
N PRO A 35 9.67 -27.63 -6.81
CA PRO A 35 9.93 -27.08 -5.48
C PRO A 35 9.10 -25.81 -5.19
N THR A 36 8.56 -25.66 -3.97
CA THR A 36 7.78 -24.48 -3.53
C THR A 36 8.55 -23.17 -3.72
N GLY A 37 9.84 -23.16 -3.42
CA GLY A 37 10.70 -21.98 -3.62
C GLY A 37 10.83 -21.54 -5.08
N GLN A 38 10.65 -22.46 -6.05
CA GLN A 38 10.60 -22.10 -7.45
C GLN A 38 9.31 -21.33 -7.76
N VAL A 39 8.17 -21.82 -7.30
CA VAL A 39 6.87 -21.18 -7.49
C VAL A 39 6.85 -19.80 -6.85
N ILE A 40 7.41 -19.66 -5.64
CA ILE A 40 7.52 -18.36 -4.95
C ILE A 40 8.37 -17.39 -5.76
N ARG A 41 9.51 -17.81 -6.29
CA ARG A 41 10.36 -16.96 -7.16
C ARG A 41 9.61 -16.50 -8.40
N GLU A 42 8.98 -17.44 -9.12
CA GLU A 42 8.20 -17.13 -10.32
C GLU A 42 7.08 -16.12 -10.05
N ARG A 43 6.35 -16.27 -8.92
CA ARG A 43 5.28 -15.35 -8.52
C ARG A 43 5.79 -13.97 -8.10
N LEU A 44 7.02 -13.86 -7.63
CA LEU A 44 7.61 -12.60 -7.17
C LEU A 44 8.45 -11.90 -8.24
N GLU A 45 8.72 -12.55 -9.37
CA GLU A 45 9.58 -12.00 -10.42
C GLU A 45 9.08 -10.65 -10.94
N HIS A 46 7.78 -10.50 -11.17
CA HIS A 46 7.20 -9.25 -11.66
C HIS A 46 7.27 -8.09 -10.66
N PHE A 47 7.50 -8.37 -9.35
CA PHE A 47 7.70 -7.30 -8.37
C PHE A 47 9.02 -6.57 -8.60
N GLU A 48 10.02 -7.23 -9.16
CA GLU A 48 11.36 -6.66 -9.37
C GLU A 48 11.33 -5.49 -10.37
N GLU A 49 10.29 -5.39 -11.20
CA GLU A 49 10.05 -4.27 -12.11
C GLU A 49 9.48 -3.03 -11.38
N LEU A 50 8.96 -3.21 -10.16
CA LEU A 50 8.38 -2.13 -9.37
C LEU A 50 9.43 -1.47 -8.47
N THR A 51 9.25 -0.19 -8.19
CA THR A 51 10.13 0.55 -7.27
C THR A 51 10.16 -0.09 -5.88
N GLY A 52 11.34 -0.54 -5.45
CA GLY A 52 11.54 -1.27 -4.17
C GLY A 52 11.12 -2.73 -4.22
N GLY A 53 10.74 -3.24 -5.38
CA GLY A 53 10.19 -4.59 -5.54
C GLY A 53 11.21 -5.70 -5.28
N PHE A 54 12.47 -5.49 -5.60
CA PHE A 54 13.53 -6.45 -5.32
C PHE A 54 13.64 -6.78 -3.82
N GLU A 55 13.76 -5.75 -2.96
CA GLU A 55 13.81 -5.96 -1.51
C GLU A 55 12.49 -6.50 -0.96
N PHE A 56 11.36 -6.05 -1.50
CA PHE A 56 10.06 -6.59 -1.11
C PHE A 56 9.98 -8.10 -1.40
N ALA A 57 10.35 -8.54 -2.59
CA ALA A 57 10.39 -9.95 -2.97
C ALA A 57 11.34 -10.75 -2.07
N GLU A 58 12.53 -10.19 -1.75
CA GLU A 58 13.48 -10.80 -0.83
C GLU A 58 12.88 -10.99 0.57
N VAL A 59 12.17 -9.98 1.09
CA VAL A 59 11.52 -10.06 2.40
C VAL A 59 10.44 -11.15 2.41
N ILE A 60 9.66 -11.29 1.34
CA ILE A 60 8.66 -12.39 1.24
C ILE A 60 9.35 -13.75 1.13
N ARG A 61 10.46 -13.88 0.40
CA ARG A 61 11.26 -15.12 0.38
C ARG A 61 11.77 -15.50 1.76
N ARG A 62 12.24 -14.52 2.57
CA ARG A 62 12.65 -14.75 3.96
C ARG A 62 11.51 -15.27 4.83
N TYR A 63 10.28 -14.81 4.60
CA TYR A 63 9.13 -15.37 5.33
C TYR A 63 8.93 -16.86 5.02
N TRP A 64 9.03 -17.23 3.75
CA TRP A 64 8.93 -18.65 3.35
C TRP A 64 10.07 -19.49 3.95
N GLU A 65 11.32 -19.01 3.91
CA GLU A 65 12.44 -19.70 4.56
C GLU A 65 12.18 -19.91 6.06
N ALA A 66 11.69 -18.88 6.74
CA ALA A 66 11.32 -18.94 8.15
C ALA A 66 10.15 -19.90 8.41
N HIS A 67 9.23 -20.03 7.46
CA HIS A 67 8.13 -20.98 7.54
C HIS A 67 8.65 -22.42 7.46
N GLU A 68 9.56 -22.73 6.54
CA GLU A 68 10.17 -24.06 6.38
C GLU A 68 11.04 -24.45 7.57
N THR A 69 11.78 -23.51 8.14
CA THR A 69 12.69 -23.74 9.27
C THR A 69 12.03 -23.55 10.64
N HIS A 70 10.75 -23.19 10.70
CA HIS A 70 10.00 -22.87 11.94
C HIS A 70 10.67 -21.75 12.76
N ASP A 71 11.26 -20.76 12.08
CA ASP A 71 11.92 -19.61 12.70
C ASP A 71 10.89 -18.47 12.91
N ASP A 72 10.29 -18.43 14.09
CA ASP A 72 9.26 -17.42 14.43
C ASP A 72 9.86 -16.01 14.64
N ASP A 73 11.15 -15.89 15.00
CA ASP A 73 11.83 -14.60 15.12
C ASP A 73 12.05 -13.97 13.75
N LEU A 74 12.43 -14.77 12.77
CA LEU A 74 12.57 -14.31 11.38
C LEU A 74 11.21 -13.94 10.79
N LYS A 75 10.15 -14.75 11.01
CA LYS A 75 8.77 -14.38 10.60
C LYS A 75 8.33 -13.05 11.20
N SER A 76 8.57 -12.86 12.50
CA SER A 76 8.25 -11.62 13.20
C SER A 76 9.00 -10.43 12.58
N SER A 77 10.29 -10.58 12.28
CA SER A 77 11.10 -9.56 11.64
C SER A 77 10.60 -9.18 10.26
N VAL A 78 10.19 -10.16 9.44
CA VAL A 78 9.56 -9.91 8.14
C VAL A 78 8.28 -9.09 8.29
N LEU A 79 7.38 -9.48 9.20
CA LEU A 79 6.13 -8.76 9.42
C LEU A 79 6.35 -7.33 9.93
N ARG A 80 7.36 -7.11 10.76
CA ARG A 80 7.79 -5.78 11.21
C ARG A 80 8.27 -4.92 10.04
N TRP A 81 9.08 -5.48 9.13
CA TRP A 81 9.52 -4.76 7.95
C TRP A 81 8.33 -4.37 7.05
N LEU A 82 7.44 -5.30 6.75
CA LEU A 82 6.24 -5.04 5.95
C LEU A 82 5.30 -3.98 6.56
N ARG A 83 5.35 -3.79 7.88
CA ARG A 83 4.60 -2.73 8.60
C ARG A 83 5.35 -1.40 8.68
N GLY A 84 6.59 -1.32 8.18
CA GLY A 84 7.43 -0.12 8.30
C GLY A 84 7.86 0.16 9.75
N GLU A 85 8.12 -0.88 10.54
CA GLU A 85 8.45 -0.76 11.97
C GLU A 85 9.96 -0.74 12.24
N PHE A 86 10.80 -0.85 11.22
CA PHE A 86 12.24 -0.67 11.37
C PHE A 86 12.60 0.81 11.35
N ALA A 87 13.24 1.28 12.43
CA ALA A 87 13.69 2.66 12.56
C ALA A 87 14.95 2.95 11.74
N THR A 88 15.83 1.95 11.55
CA THR A 88 17.09 2.13 10.84
C THR A 88 17.32 1.03 9.79
N ARG A 89 18.05 1.41 8.73
CA ARG A 89 18.51 0.46 7.71
C ARG A 89 19.48 -0.59 8.26
N THR A 90 20.23 -0.22 9.29
CA THR A 90 21.17 -1.12 9.97
C THR A 90 20.43 -2.26 10.65
N ASP A 91 19.33 -1.96 11.34
CA ASP A 91 18.52 -2.99 12.01
C ASP A 91 17.82 -3.90 11.00
N ALA A 92 17.28 -3.34 9.92
CA ALA A 92 16.68 -4.12 8.83
C ALA A 92 17.71 -5.06 8.17
N ARG A 93 18.93 -4.55 7.92
CA ARG A 93 20.01 -5.35 7.36
C ARG A 93 20.43 -6.49 8.29
N LYS A 94 20.55 -6.21 9.59
CA LYS A 94 20.93 -7.22 10.59
C LYS A 94 19.88 -8.32 10.71
N ALA A 95 18.60 -7.94 10.68
CA ALA A 95 17.49 -8.87 10.87
C ALA A 95 17.12 -9.66 9.60
N LEU A 96 17.19 -9.03 8.43
CA LEU A 96 16.63 -9.56 7.17
C LEU A 96 17.62 -9.57 6.00
N GLY A 97 18.81 -8.98 6.14
CA GLY A 97 19.76 -8.82 5.04
C GLY A 97 19.40 -7.71 4.03
N VAL A 98 18.25 -7.04 4.18
CA VAL A 98 17.82 -5.97 3.28
C VAL A 98 18.45 -4.63 3.62
N ARG A 99 18.57 -3.75 2.62
CA ARG A 99 19.25 -2.44 2.78
C ARG A 99 18.29 -1.26 2.86
N THR A 100 17.01 -1.53 2.74
CA THR A 100 15.95 -0.51 2.74
C THR A 100 15.04 -0.67 3.94
N ILE A 101 14.39 0.42 4.30
CA ILE A 101 13.26 0.47 5.23
C ILE A 101 12.12 1.22 4.53
N ILE A 102 10.92 1.06 5.03
CA ILE A 102 9.75 1.80 4.56
C ILE A 102 9.72 3.11 5.35
N ASP A 103 10.13 4.18 4.70
CA ASP A 103 10.14 5.55 5.22
C ASP A 103 9.04 6.40 4.55
N ASP A 104 8.92 7.67 4.98
CA ASP A 104 7.91 8.60 4.47
C ASP A 104 8.03 8.84 2.95
N ALA A 105 9.23 8.76 2.39
CA ALA A 105 9.45 8.95 0.96
C ALA A 105 8.99 7.73 0.14
N GLY A 106 9.17 6.52 0.69
CA GLY A 106 8.89 5.24 0.02
C GLY A 106 7.53 4.64 0.33
N VAL A 107 6.75 5.18 1.29
CA VAL A 107 5.52 4.55 1.77
C VAL A 107 4.48 4.34 0.68
N TYR A 108 4.34 5.26 -0.27
CA TYR A 108 3.37 5.12 -1.36
C TYR A 108 3.76 4.01 -2.34
N ASP A 109 5.04 3.90 -2.71
CA ASP A 109 5.53 2.82 -3.56
C ASP A 109 5.39 1.47 -2.84
N HIS A 110 5.61 1.43 -1.53
CA HIS A 110 5.34 0.25 -0.71
C HIS A 110 3.84 -0.15 -0.70
N LEU A 111 2.91 0.81 -0.66
CA LEU A 111 1.48 0.53 -0.77
C LEU A 111 1.12 -0.08 -2.13
N LYS A 112 1.76 0.35 -3.23
CA LYS A 112 1.60 -0.27 -4.55
C LYS A 112 2.11 -1.71 -4.56
N LEU A 113 3.29 -1.98 -3.96
CA LEU A 113 3.82 -3.34 -3.79
C LEU A 113 2.87 -4.21 -2.95
N MET A 114 2.34 -3.67 -1.84
CA MET A 114 1.37 -4.36 -1.01
C MET A 114 0.07 -4.66 -1.77
N SER A 115 -0.38 -3.75 -2.64
CA SER A 115 -1.55 -3.99 -3.50
C SER A 115 -1.34 -5.14 -4.47
N ALA A 116 -0.20 -5.17 -5.16
CA ALA A 116 0.18 -6.28 -6.01
C ALA A 116 0.26 -7.59 -5.22
N PHE A 117 0.90 -7.56 -4.05
CA PHE A 117 1.08 -8.74 -3.20
C PHE A 117 -0.23 -9.32 -2.66
N VAL A 118 -1.18 -8.49 -2.21
CA VAL A 118 -2.47 -9.03 -1.75
C VAL A 118 -3.26 -9.65 -2.90
N ARG A 119 -3.09 -9.18 -4.13
CA ARG A 119 -3.67 -9.81 -5.33
C ARG A 119 -3.04 -11.17 -5.60
N GLU A 120 -1.72 -11.29 -5.50
CA GLU A 120 -1.01 -12.58 -5.56
C GLU A 120 -1.44 -13.55 -4.45
N ALA A 121 -1.82 -13.05 -3.27
CA ALA A 121 -2.41 -13.84 -2.19
C ALA A 121 -3.91 -14.16 -2.43
N GLY A 122 -4.47 -13.83 -3.62
CA GLY A 122 -5.84 -14.15 -4.03
C GLY A 122 -6.91 -13.24 -3.47
N TYR A 123 -6.56 -12.00 -3.10
CA TYR A 123 -7.52 -10.93 -2.81
C TYR A 123 -7.77 -10.09 -4.07
N LYS A 124 -8.87 -9.33 -4.09
CA LYS A 124 -9.22 -8.51 -5.25
C LYS A 124 -8.41 -7.21 -5.33
N GLY A 125 -7.84 -6.75 -4.21
CA GLY A 125 -7.07 -5.51 -4.14
C GLY A 125 -6.94 -5.01 -2.71
N LEU A 126 -6.39 -3.81 -2.57
CA LEU A 126 -6.13 -3.10 -1.33
C LEU A 126 -6.92 -1.78 -1.29
N LEU A 127 -7.72 -1.59 -0.25
CA LEU A 127 -8.35 -0.29 0.05
C LEU A 127 -7.58 0.38 1.20
N VAL A 128 -7.08 1.58 0.96
CA VAL A 128 -6.33 2.38 1.92
C VAL A 128 -7.21 3.49 2.46
N GLY A 129 -7.50 3.46 3.77
CA GLY A 129 -8.18 4.54 4.46
C GLY A 129 -7.18 5.53 5.06
N LEU A 130 -7.27 6.80 4.68
CA LEU A 130 -6.53 7.91 5.28
C LEU A 130 -7.53 8.80 6.01
N ASP A 131 -7.60 8.63 7.30
CA ASP A 131 -8.50 9.40 8.16
C ASP A 131 -7.79 10.63 8.76
N GLU A 132 -8.55 11.52 9.36
CA GLU A 132 -8.06 12.75 10.00
C GLU A 132 -7.20 13.64 9.09
N MET A 133 -7.50 13.68 7.78
CA MET A 133 -6.75 14.51 6.82
C MET A 133 -6.76 16.01 7.16
N VAL A 134 -7.68 16.44 8.03
CA VAL A 134 -7.68 17.79 8.62
C VAL A 134 -6.35 18.15 9.30
N ASN A 135 -5.56 17.17 9.73
CA ASN A 135 -4.24 17.41 10.31
C ASN A 135 -3.27 18.03 9.28
N LEU A 136 -3.39 17.74 7.99
CA LEU A 136 -2.62 18.40 6.93
C LEU A 136 -3.02 19.89 6.80
N TYR A 137 -4.30 20.20 6.92
CA TYR A 137 -4.81 21.57 6.91
C TYR A 137 -4.25 22.40 8.08
N LYS A 138 -4.07 21.78 9.25
CA LYS A 138 -3.53 22.41 10.46
C LYS A 138 -2.03 22.68 10.42
N LEU A 139 -1.28 22.08 9.48
CA LEU A 139 0.16 22.33 9.34
C LEU A 139 0.43 23.84 9.15
N THR A 140 1.26 24.41 10.00
CA THR A 140 1.62 25.84 9.95
C THR A 140 2.49 26.17 8.74
N SER A 141 3.44 25.29 8.41
CA SER A 141 4.31 25.43 7.25
C SER A 141 3.54 25.19 5.95
N SER A 142 3.48 26.20 5.08
CA SER A 142 2.90 26.06 3.74
C SER A 142 3.71 25.10 2.86
N GLN A 143 5.03 25.08 3.01
CA GLN A 143 5.91 24.18 2.28
C GLN A 143 5.61 22.70 2.65
N ALA A 144 5.52 22.39 3.94
CA ALA A 144 5.19 21.04 4.41
C ALA A 144 3.79 20.63 3.95
N ARG A 145 2.83 21.56 3.98
CA ARG A 145 1.46 21.31 3.51
C ARG A 145 1.42 21.01 2.02
N ASN A 146 2.09 21.83 1.21
CA ASN A 146 2.16 21.63 -0.24
C ASN A 146 2.86 20.31 -0.61
N ALA A 147 3.93 19.95 0.07
CA ALA A 147 4.59 18.65 -0.15
C ALA A 147 3.65 17.45 0.09
N ASN A 148 2.78 17.52 1.11
CA ASN A 148 1.75 16.51 1.32
C ASN A 148 0.67 16.55 0.23
N TYR A 149 0.28 17.72 -0.24
CA TYR A 149 -0.71 17.86 -1.34
C TYR A 149 -0.17 17.33 -2.67
N GLU A 150 1.12 17.47 -2.93
CA GLU A 150 1.79 16.82 -4.07
C GLU A 150 1.74 15.29 -3.99
N GLN A 151 1.88 14.70 -2.78
CA GLN A 151 1.70 13.25 -2.63
C GLN A 151 0.25 12.81 -2.90
N ILE A 152 -0.75 13.58 -2.44
CA ILE A 152 -2.15 13.31 -2.76
C ILE A 152 -2.38 13.41 -4.27
N LEU A 153 -1.82 14.42 -4.92
CA LEU A 153 -1.91 14.58 -6.37
C LEU A 153 -1.27 13.40 -7.12
N ARG A 154 -0.10 12.93 -6.68
CA ARG A 154 0.56 11.74 -7.23
C ARG A 154 -0.35 10.51 -7.11
N ILE A 155 -0.94 10.27 -5.94
CA ILE A 155 -1.89 9.17 -5.72
C ILE A 155 -3.07 9.27 -6.68
N LEU A 156 -3.69 10.44 -6.79
CA LEU A 156 -4.83 10.66 -7.69
C LEU A 156 -4.46 10.42 -9.16
N ASN A 157 -3.31 10.93 -9.60
CA ASN A 157 -2.85 10.73 -10.96
C ASN A 157 -2.62 9.25 -11.27
N ASP A 158 -1.91 8.53 -10.40
CA ASP A 158 -1.62 7.11 -10.58
C ASP A 158 -2.90 6.27 -10.64
N VAL A 159 -3.88 6.56 -9.78
CA VAL A 159 -5.17 5.85 -9.77
C VAL A 159 -6.00 6.18 -11.01
N LEU A 160 -6.08 7.44 -11.40
CA LEU A 160 -6.85 7.87 -12.58
C LEU A 160 -6.23 7.41 -13.90
N GLN A 161 -4.91 7.30 -13.97
CA GLN A 161 -4.18 6.85 -15.17
C GLN A 161 -4.05 5.33 -15.27
N GLY A 162 -4.52 4.59 -14.25
CA GLY A 162 -4.44 3.13 -14.22
C GLY A 162 -3.03 2.57 -13.93
N SER A 163 -2.08 3.43 -13.53
CA SER A 163 -0.72 3.00 -13.17
C SER A 163 -0.62 2.39 -11.76
N ALA A 164 -1.71 2.43 -10.98
CA ALA A 164 -1.82 1.82 -9.66
C ALA A 164 -3.00 0.84 -9.64
N GLU A 165 -2.78 -0.37 -10.16
CA GLU A 165 -3.81 -1.39 -10.26
C GLU A 165 -4.16 -2.02 -8.90
N GLY A 166 -5.46 -2.27 -8.71
CA GLY A 166 -5.96 -3.01 -7.55
C GLY A 166 -5.82 -2.26 -6.21
N ILE A 167 -5.54 -0.95 -6.23
CA ILE A 167 -5.50 -0.11 -5.04
C ILE A 167 -6.57 0.98 -5.12
N GLY A 168 -7.27 1.21 -4.01
CA GLY A 168 -8.21 2.30 -3.85
C GLY A 168 -7.90 3.11 -2.61
N PHE A 169 -8.33 4.38 -2.59
CA PHE A 169 -8.11 5.27 -1.46
C PHE A 169 -9.43 5.87 -0.99
N LEU A 170 -9.59 5.92 0.33
CA LEU A 170 -10.67 6.62 1.02
C LEU A 170 -10.05 7.69 1.91
N LEU A 171 -10.34 8.95 1.62
CA LEU A 171 -9.80 10.11 2.34
C LEU A 171 -10.90 10.69 3.23
N GLY A 172 -10.70 10.68 4.55
CA GLY A 172 -11.60 11.28 5.53
C GLY A 172 -11.09 12.65 5.99
N GLY A 173 -11.93 13.67 5.94
CA GLY A 173 -11.56 15.03 6.34
C GLY A 173 -12.78 15.91 6.60
N THR A 174 -12.54 17.19 6.90
CA THR A 174 -13.61 18.19 7.06
C THR A 174 -13.82 18.96 5.75
N PRO A 175 -15.01 19.60 5.55
CA PRO A 175 -15.23 20.46 4.39
C PRO A 175 -14.16 21.55 4.23
N GLU A 176 -13.64 22.10 5.31
CA GLU A 176 -12.60 23.12 5.27
C GLU A 176 -11.26 22.55 4.73
N PHE A 177 -10.93 21.31 5.08
CA PHE A 177 -9.76 20.64 4.53
C PHE A 177 -9.85 20.52 3.00
N LEU A 178 -11.01 20.24 2.46
CA LEU A 178 -11.20 20.13 1.02
C LEU A 178 -11.33 21.51 0.36
N MET A 179 -12.30 22.31 0.79
CA MET A 179 -12.82 23.45 0.02
C MET A 179 -12.09 24.78 0.29
N ASN A 180 -11.33 24.90 1.38
CA ASN A 180 -10.68 26.17 1.69
C ASN A 180 -9.60 26.50 0.66
N THR A 181 -9.83 27.58 -0.11
CA THR A 181 -8.93 28.02 -1.19
C THR A 181 -7.61 28.64 -0.73
N ARG A 182 -7.42 28.86 0.57
CA ARG A 182 -6.16 29.39 1.12
C ARG A 182 -5.26 28.30 1.70
N ARG A 183 -5.84 27.24 2.25
CA ARG A 183 -5.09 26.20 3.00
C ARG A 183 -5.58 24.78 2.75
N GLY A 184 -6.79 24.57 2.27
CA GLY A 184 -7.35 23.26 1.94
C GLY A 184 -6.78 22.69 0.64
N LEU A 185 -7.27 21.54 0.22
CA LEU A 185 -6.86 20.91 -1.04
C LEU A 185 -7.14 21.82 -2.25
N TYR A 186 -8.19 22.63 -2.19
CA TYR A 186 -8.52 23.60 -3.24
C TYR A 186 -7.59 24.84 -3.30
N SER A 187 -6.68 24.98 -2.35
CA SER A 187 -5.57 25.95 -2.47
C SER A 187 -4.52 25.51 -3.49
N TYR A 188 -4.54 24.24 -3.90
CA TYR A 188 -3.65 23.66 -4.89
C TYR A 188 -4.43 23.39 -6.18
N GLU A 189 -4.23 24.23 -7.19
CA GLU A 189 -5.03 24.26 -8.42
C GLU A 189 -5.17 22.89 -9.11
N ALA A 190 -4.08 22.13 -9.15
CA ALA A 190 -4.08 20.79 -9.74
C ALA A 190 -4.97 19.79 -8.97
N LEU A 191 -5.11 19.94 -7.65
CA LEU A 191 -6.06 19.14 -6.86
C LEU A 191 -7.48 19.65 -7.00
N GLN A 192 -7.68 20.96 -7.01
CA GLN A 192 -8.99 21.56 -7.19
C GLN A 192 -9.64 21.07 -8.50
N SER A 193 -8.89 21.06 -9.60
CA SER A 193 -9.41 20.60 -10.89
C SER A 193 -9.78 19.12 -10.93
N ARG A 194 -9.09 18.28 -10.15
CA ARG A 194 -9.32 16.81 -10.11
C ARG A 194 -10.39 16.39 -9.09
N LEU A 195 -10.58 17.18 -8.05
CA LEU A 195 -11.53 16.92 -6.97
C LEU A 195 -12.82 17.76 -7.11
N ALA A 196 -12.98 18.52 -8.19
CA ALA A 196 -14.21 19.23 -8.48
C ALA A 196 -15.36 18.24 -8.63
N GLU A 197 -16.52 18.61 -8.07
CA GLU A 197 -17.73 17.82 -8.27
C GLU A 197 -17.99 17.62 -9.77
N ASN A 198 -18.22 16.37 -10.16
CA ASN A 198 -18.58 16.07 -11.53
C ASN A 198 -19.97 16.64 -11.82
N SER A 199 -20.02 17.73 -12.58
CA SER A 199 -21.28 18.41 -12.96
C SER A 199 -22.21 17.53 -13.82
N PHE A 200 -21.71 16.39 -14.33
CA PHE A 200 -22.50 15.41 -15.08
C PHE A 200 -23.18 14.35 -14.19
N ALA A 201 -22.85 14.26 -12.91
CA ALA A 201 -23.53 13.41 -11.94
C ALA A 201 -24.90 13.99 -11.54
N ARG A 202 -25.76 14.30 -12.53
CA ARG A 202 -27.17 14.64 -12.31
C ARG A 202 -27.91 13.33 -12.04
N ASP A 203 -28.87 13.38 -11.11
CA ASP A 203 -29.84 12.31 -10.81
C ASP A 203 -29.34 11.15 -9.92
N GLY A 204 -28.39 11.40 -9.00
CA GLY A 204 -28.03 10.40 -7.99
C GLY A 204 -27.13 9.25 -8.49
N LEU A 205 -26.69 9.29 -9.75
CA LEU A 205 -25.69 8.38 -10.29
C LEU A 205 -24.30 8.87 -9.92
N VAL A 206 -23.51 7.99 -9.30
CA VAL A 206 -22.11 8.27 -8.98
C VAL A 206 -21.27 7.91 -10.19
N ASP A 207 -20.60 8.90 -10.79
CA ASP A 207 -19.58 8.64 -11.80
C ASP A 207 -18.31 8.15 -11.11
N LEU A 208 -17.95 6.89 -11.36
CA LEU A 208 -16.76 6.24 -10.82
C LEU A 208 -15.52 6.36 -11.74
N SER A 209 -15.62 7.13 -12.83
CA SER A 209 -14.47 7.41 -13.72
C SER A 209 -13.49 8.43 -13.13
N GLY A 210 -13.87 9.08 -12.03
CA GLY A 210 -13.06 10.04 -11.31
C GLY A 210 -13.23 9.94 -9.79
N PRO A 211 -12.52 10.79 -9.02
CA PRO A 211 -12.68 10.87 -7.57
C PRO A 211 -14.12 11.25 -7.20
N VAL A 212 -14.69 10.55 -6.24
CA VAL A 212 -16.02 10.85 -5.70
C VAL A 212 -15.86 11.70 -4.46
N VAL A 213 -16.36 12.93 -4.50
CA VAL A 213 -16.42 13.86 -3.37
C VAL A 213 -17.83 13.84 -2.79
N ARG A 214 -17.95 13.63 -1.46
CA ARG A 214 -19.21 13.64 -0.71
C ARG A 214 -19.08 14.41 0.59
#